data_6af858005de56cb806e2564f48d447c3
#
_entry.id   6af858005de56cb806e2564f48d447c3
#
_cell.length_a   1.000
_cell.length_b   1.000
_cell.length_c   1.000
_cell.angle_alpha   90.00
_cell.angle_beta   90.00
_cell.angle_gamma   90.00
#
_symmetry.space_group_name_H-M   'P 1'
#
loop_
_entity.id
_entity.type
_entity.pdbx_description
1 polymer ?
#
loop_
_entity_poly.entity_id
_entity_poly.type
_entity_poly.pdbx_seq_one_letter_code
_entity_poly.pdbx_strand_id
1 'polypeptide(L)'
;MRFENKVVLITGGGGGIGKAAARRFLEEGAKGVVLGSRRQQVLEAAKEELDPSGQRVELFAGDASKRETAKAFVAAATQRFGGVDVLVNSTGIFRVKPFEEETEDDFEEALDSTLRPTFYVSQAAVPEMRRRGGGAIVNVGSMWAIDAIATTPTSAYSAAQAGRHALTKNLAIELAKDNIRVNTVALAFVETPAYERFMAPEEARAVLDSVNTFHPLGRHGQPEDVVEAILFLASVEAGWITGTTLPIDGGVLAGRSPAAA
;
A
#
# COMPACT_ATOMS: atom_id res chain seq x y z
N MET A 1 17.50 -8.90 12.96
CA MET A 1 16.35 -8.80 12.00
C MET A 1 15.39 -7.73 12.51
N ARG A 2 15.01 -6.78 11.65
CA ARG A 2 14.18 -5.60 12.04
C ARG A 2 12.78 -5.97 12.54
N PHE A 3 12.23 -7.11 12.11
CA PHE A 3 10.85 -7.50 12.41
C PHE A 3 10.72 -8.81 13.18
N GLU A 4 11.77 -9.18 13.92
CA GLU A 4 11.73 -10.38 14.75
C GLU A 4 10.53 -10.35 15.72
N ASN A 5 9.75 -11.43 15.75
CA ASN A 5 8.51 -11.58 16.53
C ASN A 5 7.35 -10.63 16.13
N LYS A 6 7.45 -9.88 15.03
CA LYS A 6 6.38 -8.99 14.54
C LYS A 6 5.39 -9.71 13.63
N VAL A 7 4.13 -9.35 13.75
CA VAL A 7 3.04 -9.81 12.90
C VAL A 7 2.64 -8.69 11.96
N VAL A 8 2.65 -8.96 10.66
CA VAL A 8 2.41 -7.99 9.60
C VAL A 8 1.10 -8.32 8.86
N LEU A 9 0.24 -7.33 8.72
CA LEU A 9 -1.00 -7.42 7.96
C LEU A 9 -0.87 -6.57 6.70
N ILE A 10 -1.15 -7.14 5.52
CA ILE A 10 -0.96 -6.45 4.23
C ILE A 10 -2.23 -6.56 3.38
N THR A 11 -2.91 -5.45 3.13
CA THR A 11 -3.95 -5.39 2.11
C THR A 11 -3.32 -5.29 0.73
N GLY A 12 -3.92 -5.96 -0.29
CA GLY A 12 -3.29 -6.03 -1.61
C GLY A 12 -2.06 -6.94 -1.66
N GLY A 13 -1.92 -7.86 -0.70
CA GLY A 13 -0.73 -8.70 -0.52
C GLY A 13 -0.50 -9.78 -1.59
N GLY A 14 -1.45 -9.99 -2.51
CA GLY A 14 -1.32 -11.03 -3.53
C GLY A 14 -0.44 -10.66 -4.73
N GLY A 15 0.07 -9.43 -4.84
CA GLY A 15 0.90 -9.02 -5.98
C GLY A 15 1.56 -7.66 -5.79
N GLY A 16 2.37 -7.26 -6.75
CA GLY A 16 3.02 -5.96 -6.81
C GLY A 16 3.75 -5.59 -5.51
N ILE A 17 3.57 -4.35 -5.08
CA ILE A 17 4.21 -3.79 -3.88
C ILE A 17 3.84 -4.58 -2.63
N GLY A 18 2.57 -5.00 -2.48
CA GLY A 18 2.14 -5.75 -1.29
C GLY A 18 2.84 -7.11 -1.16
N LYS A 19 2.98 -7.86 -2.26
CA LYS A 19 3.71 -9.14 -2.27
C LYS A 19 5.22 -8.93 -2.05
N ALA A 20 5.80 -7.92 -2.68
CA ALA A 20 7.21 -7.58 -2.49
C ALA A 20 7.50 -7.16 -1.02
N ALA A 21 6.61 -6.37 -0.41
CA ALA A 21 6.71 -6.04 1.01
C ALA A 21 6.62 -7.28 1.90
N ALA A 22 5.67 -8.19 1.62
CA ALA A 22 5.54 -9.45 2.37
C ALA A 22 6.83 -10.26 2.35
N ARG A 23 7.46 -10.42 1.19
CA ARG A 23 8.75 -11.09 1.04
C ARG A 23 9.80 -10.47 1.95
N ARG A 24 9.97 -9.17 1.87
CA ARG A 24 10.99 -8.47 2.67
C ARG A 24 10.70 -8.53 4.17
N PHE A 25 9.45 -8.43 4.61
CA PHE A 25 9.12 -8.64 6.02
C PHE A 25 9.49 -10.05 6.51
N LEU A 26 9.24 -11.08 5.70
CA LEU A 26 9.63 -12.46 6.02
C LEU A 26 11.15 -12.63 6.10
N GLU A 27 11.89 -12.07 5.16
CA GLU A 27 13.36 -12.06 5.13
C GLU A 27 13.95 -11.33 6.35
N GLU A 28 13.30 -10.25 6.79
CA GLU A 28 13.67 -9.46 7.97
C GLU A 28 13.14 -10.03 9.30
N GLY A 29 12.66 -11.27 9.29
CA GLY A 29 12.34 -12.04 10.49
C GLY A 29 10.94 -11.90 11.03
N ALA A 30 9.97 -11.37 10.27
CA ALA A 30 8.59 -11.32 10.72
C ALA A 30 8.09 -12.70 11.16
N LYS A 31 7.43 -12.76 12.32
CA LYS A 31 6.83 -13.98 12.87
C LYS A 31 5.77 -14.56 11.93
N GLY A 32 4.97 -13.68 11.34
CA GLY A 32 3.93 -14.04 10.40
C GLY A 32 3.46 -12.86 9.58
N VAL A 33 2.99 -13.14 8.37
CA VAL A 33 2.41 -12.17 7.45
C VAL A 33 1.03 -12.65 7.02
N VAL A 34 0.02 -11.78 7.13
CA VAL A 34 -1.32 -12.07 6.64
C VAL A 34 -1.56 -11.26 5.37
N LEU A 35 -1.86 -11.95 4.27
CA LEU A 35 -2.10 -11.36 2.96
C LEU A 35 -3.60 -11.26 2.69
N GLY A 36 -4.09 -10.04 2.48
CA GLY A 36 -5.48 -9.77 2.11
C GLY A 36 -5.64 -9.39 0.65
N SER A 37 -6.60 -10.00 -0.04
CA SER A 37 -7.02 -9.64 -1.40
C SER A 37 -8.43 -10.19 -1.68
N ARG A 38 -9.11 -9.63 -2.69
CA ARG A 38 -10.39 -10.17 -3.16
C ARG A 38 -10.25 -11.50 -3.93
N ARG A 39 -9.08 -11.78 -4.49
CA ARG A 39 -8.83 -12.94 -5.38
C ARG A 39 -8.04 -14.01 -4.65
N GLN A 40 -8.70 -15.10 -4.31
CA GLN A 40 -8.11 -16.24 -3.59
C GLN A 40 -6.92 -16.84 -4.35
N GLN A 41 -7.07 -17.10 -5.66
CA GLN A 41 -6.01 -17.71 -6.48
C GLN A 41 -4.70 -16.91 -6.50
N VAL A 42 -4.80 -15.56 -6.49
CA VAL A 42 -3.62 -14.68 -6.45
C VAL A 42 -2.92 -14.76 -5.10
N LEU A 43 -3.67 -14.93 -4.02
CA LEU A 43 -3.12 -15.13 -2.68
C LEU A 43 -2.42 -16.49 -2.56
N GLU A 44 -3.02 -17.55 -3.10
CA GLU A 44 -2.45 -18.90 -3.10
C GLU A 44 -1.12 -18.95 -3.83
N ALA A 45 -1.05 -18.38 -5.03
CA ALA A 45 0.20 -18.28 -5.78
C ALA A 45 1.27 -17.47 -5.03
N ALA A 46 0.87 -16.36 -4.38
CA ALA A 46 1.80 -15.57 -3.57
C ALA A 46 2.32 -16.35 -2.36
N LYS A 47 1.45 -17.11 -1.66
CA LYS A 47 1.84 -17.93 -0.51
C LYS A 47 2.80 -19.05 -0.91
N GLU A 48 2.52 -19.74 -2.01
CA GLU A 48 3.39 -20.82 -2.51
C GLU A 48 4.81 -20.32 -2.78
N GLU A 49 4.93 -19.09 -3.34
CA GLU A 49 6.21 -18.45 -3.61
C GLU A 49 6.91 -17.96 -2.34
N LEU A 50 6.16 -17.35 -1.40
CA LEU A 50 6.72 -16.67 -0.23
C LEU A 50 6.99 -17.60 0.96
N ASP A 51 6.17 -18.61 1.13
CA ASP A 51 6.21 -19.54 2.28
C ASP A 51 5.79 -20.95 1.87
N PRO A 52 6.64 -21.68 1.13
CA PRO A 52 6.35 -23.08 0.75
C PRO A 52 6.08 -23.99 1.96
N SER A 53 6.58 -23.62 3.15
CA SER A 53 6.34 -24.35 4.39
C SER A 53 4.92 -24.18 4.94
N GLY A 54 4.22 -23.10 4.56
CA GLY A 54 2.89 -22.74 5.01
C GLY A 54 2.79 -22.29 6.47
N GLN A 55 3.92 -22.00 7.13
CA GLN A 55 3.96 -21.71 8.57
C GLN A 55 3.84 -20.21 8.89
N ARG A 56 4.36 -19.35 8.01
CA ARG A 56 4.53 -17.92 8.25
C ARG A 56 3.60 -17.01 7.45
N VAL A 57 2.90 -17.55 6.44
CA VAL A 57 1.94 -16.79 5.62
C VAL A 57 0.54 -17.33 5.79
N GLU A 58 -0.37 -16.45 6.20
CA GLU A 58 -1.81 -16.70 6.25
C GLU A 58 -2.52 -15.90 5.16
N LEU A 59 -3.59 -16.47 4.61
CA LEU A 59 -4.35 -15.85 3.52
C LEU A 59 -5.73 -15.43 3.98
N PHE A 60 -6.17 -14.28 3.50
CA PHE A 60 -7.54 -13.81 3.72
C PHE A 60 -8.14 -13.28 2.41
N ALA A 61 -9.05 -14.04 1.83
CA ALA A 61 -9.80 -13.60 0.65
C ALA A 61 -11.08 -12.86 1.08
N GLY A 62 -11.21 -11.60 0.67
CA GLY A 62 -12.38 -10.80 0.99
C GLY A 62 -12.28 -9.36 0.53
N ASP A 63 -13.42 -8.68 0.50
CA ASP A 63 -13.53 -7.27 0.16
C ASP A 63 -13.36 -6.40 1.41
N ALA A 64 -12.16 -5.88 1.61
CA ALA A 64 -11.82 -5.03 2.75
C ALA A 64 -12.51 -3.64 2.73
N SER A 65 -13.23 -3.28 1.67
CA SER A 65 -14.11 -2.09 1.66
C SER A 65 -15.35 -2.28 2.55
N LYS A 66 -15.62 -3.50 2.98
CA LYS A 66 -16.72 -3.84 3.88
C LYS A 66 -16.19 -3.96 5.31
N ARG A 67 -16.84 -3.26 6.25
CA ARG A 67 -16.38 -3.17 7.66
C ARG A 67 -16.23 -4.55 8.31
N GLU A 68 -17.18 -5.45 8.12
CA GLU A 68 -17.13 -6.78 8.76
C GLU A 68 -16.02 -7.65 8.16
N THR A 69 -15.77 -7.52 6.85
CA THR A 69 -14.63 -8.19 6.19
C THR A 69 -13.29 -7.66 6.72
N ALA A 70 -13.17 -6.34 6.91
CA ALA A 70 -11.96 -5.75 7.50
C ALA A 70 -11.70 -6.25 8.93
N LYS A 71 -12.75 -6.38 9.76
CA LYS A 71 -12.64 -7.00 11.10
C LYS A 71 -12.19 -8.46 11.04
N ALA A 72 -12.80 -9.25 10.14
CA ALA A 72 -12.43 -10.65 9.97
C ALA A 72 -10.98 -10.81 9.48
N PHE A 73 -10.51 -9.90 8.62
CA PHE A 73 -9.12 -9.88 8.16
C PHE A 73 -8.13 -9.65 9.31
N VAL A 74 -8.41 -8.72 10.19
CA VAL A 74 -7.58 -8.48 11.39
C VAL A 74 -7.67 -9.65 12.36
N ALA A 75 -8.86 -10.23 12.54
CA ALA A 75 -9.07 -11.39 13.41
C ALA A 75 -8.25 -12.61 12.95
N ALA A 76 -8.08 -12.81 11.64
CA ALA A 76 -7.24 -13.88 11.10
C ALA A 76 -5.78 -13.76 11.58
N ALA A 77 -5.21 -12.54 11.60
CA ALA A 77 -3.88 -12.31 12.14
C ALA A 77 -3.79 -12.62 13.65
N THR A 78 -4.80 -12.20 14.41
CA THR A 78 -4.86 -12.45 15.85
C THR A 78 -4.97 -13.93 16.17
N GLN A 79 -5.84 -14.66 15.46
CA GLN A 79 -6.03 -16.11 15.64
C GLN A 79 -4.78 -16.91 15.26
N ARG A 80 -4.14 -16.56 14.14
CA ARG A 80 -3.01 -17.33 13.61
C ARG A 80 -1.70 -17.00 14.30
N PHE A 81 -1.43 -15.71 14.58
CA PHE A 81 -0.12 -15.23 15.03
C PHE A 81 -0.13 -14.47 16.36
N GLY A 82 -1.30 -14.16 16.91
CA GLY A 82 -1.46 -13.55 18.23
C GLY A 82 -1.61 -12.02 18.25
N GLY A 83 -1.82 -11.37 17.11
CA GLY A 83 -2.07 -9.92 17.05
C GLY A 83 -1.58 -9.28 15.77
N VAL A 84 -1.48 -7.94 15.77
CA VAL A 84 -0.96 -7.13 14.65
C VAL A 84 0.03 -6.10 15.21
N ASP A 85 1.24 -6.07 14.68
CA ASP A 85 2.27 -5.07 15.00
C ASP A 85 2.44 -4.04 13.86
N VAL A 86 2.27 -4.49 12.61
CA VAL A 86 2.41 -3.66 11.41
C VAL A 86 1.22 -3.86 10.50
N LEU A 87 0.67 -2.77 9.99
CA LEU A 87 -0.34 -2.77 8.92
C LEU A 87 0.21 -2.02 7.70
N VAL A 88 0.19 -2.69 6.54
CA VAL A 88 0.48 -2.07 5.25
C VAL A 88 -0.80 -2.02 4.41
N ASN A 89 -1.33 -0.82 4.19
CA ASN A 89 -2.47 -0.60 3.30
C ASN A 89 -1.97 -0.37 1.88
N SER A 90 -1.96 -1.43 1.05
CA SER A 90 -1.41 -1.41 -0.31
C SER A 90 -2.45 -1.69 -1.40
N THR A 91 -3.74 -1.55 -1.10
CA THR A 91 -4.79 -1.63 -2.11
C THR A 91 -5.01 -0.29 -2.81
N GLY A 92 -5.36 -0.34 -4.08
CA GLY A 92 -5.73 0.81 -4.90
C GLY A 92 -5.80 0.41 -6.37
N ILE A 93 -6.62 1.09 -7.15
CA ILE A 93 -6.74 0.92 -8.59
C ILE A 93 -6.45 2.27 -9.22
N PHE A 94 -5.37 2.35 -9.99
CA PHE A 94 -5.03 3.53 -10.77
C PHE A 94 -5.81 3.48 -12.09
N ARG A 95 -6.64 4.49 -12.33
CA ARG A 95 -7.42 4.62 -13.56
C ARG A 95 -7.23 6.02 -14.12
N VAL A 96 -6.87 6.10 -15.39
CA VAL A 96 -6.78 7.35 -16.15
C VAL A 96 -8.08 7.49 -16.93
N LYS A 97 -8.83 8.56 -16.67
CA LYS A 97 -10.09 8.86 -17.37
C LYS A 97 -10.41 10.36 -17.25
N PRO A 98 -10.85 11.02 -18.34
CA PRO A 98 -11.30 12.40 -18.28
C PRO A 98 -12.43 12.58 -17.26
N PHE A 99 -12.43 13.71 -16.54
CA PHE A 99 -13.37 13.94 -15.44
C PHE A 99 -14.84 13.83 -15.88
N GLU A 100 -15.17 14.38 -17.04
CA GLU A 100 -16.51 14.37 -17.60
C GLU A 100 -17.01 13.00 -18.06
N GLU A 101 -16.07 12.03 -18.20
CA GLU A 101 -16.38 10.66 -18.57
C GLU A 101 -16.42 9.72 -17.35
N GLU A 102 -15.97 10.17 -16.17
CA GLU A 102 -16.04 9.37 -14.95
C GLU A 102 -17.50 9.13 -14.56
N THR A 103 -17.83 7.88 -14.29
CA THR A 103 -19.16 7.46 -13.84
C THR A 103 -19.20 7.36 -12.31
N GLU A 104 -20.42 7.22 -11.75
CA GLU A 104 -20.60 6.92 -10.34
C GLU A 104 -19.83 5.65 -9.93
N ASP A 105 -19.87 4.61 -10.78
CA ASP A 105 -19.15 3.35 -10.52
C ASP A 105 -17.62 3.55 -10.49
N ASP A 106 -17.06 4.40 -11.35
CA ASP A 106 -15.62 4.73 -11.34
C ASP A 106 -15.22 5.42 -10.03
N PHE A 107 -16.06 6.36 -9.56
CA PHE A 107 -15.83 7.04 -8.30
C PHE A 107 -15.95 6.10 -7.09
N GLU A 108 -16.99 5.29 -7.04
CA GLU A 108 -17.20 4.28 -6.00
C GLU A 108 -16.07 3.21 -6.01
N GLU A 109 -15.61 2.76 -7.19
CA GLU A 109 -14.47 1.86 -7.29
C GLU A 109 -13.19 2.48 -6.73
N ALA A 110 -12.93 3.76 -6.97
CA ALA A 110 -11.77 4.45 -6.41
C ALA A 110 -11.83 4.49 -4.88
N LEU A 111 -13.01 4.77 -4.30
CA LEU A 111 -13.21 4.75 -2.86
C LEU A 111 -13.10 3.34 -2.27
N ASP A 112 -13.74 2.35 -2.90
CA ASP A 112 -13.79 0.96 -2.45
C ASP A 112 -12.44 0.23 -2.60
N SER A 113 -11.62 0.62 -3.57
CA SER A 113 -10.28 0.04 -3.71
C SER A 113 -9.22 0.71 -2.83
N THR A 114 -9.44 1.96 -2.42
CA THR A 114 -8.39 2.80 -1.81
C THR A 114 -8.74 3.26 -0.40
N LEU A 115 -9.75 4.13 -0.27
CA LEU A 115 -10.01 4.84 0.99
C LEU A 115 -10.75 3.98 2.02
N ARG A 116 -11.83 3.30 1.62
CA ARG A 116 -12.63 2.48 2.54
C ARG A 116 -11.82 1.33 3.16
N PRO A 117 -11.03 0.54 2.38
CA PRO A 117 -10.17 -0.49 2.97
C PRO A 117 -9.16 0.10 3.95
N THR A 118 -8.51 1.21 3.60
CA THR A 118 -7.56 1.88 4.47
C THR A 118 -8.21 2.28 5.80
N PHE A 119 -9.41 2.86 5.74
CA PHE A 119 -10.15 3.28 6.92
C PHE A 119 -10.56 2.10 7.79
N TYR A 120 -11.26 1.11 7.21
CA TYR A 120 -11.84 0.02 8.00
C TYR A 120 -10.80 -0.96 8.54
N VAL A 121 -9.76 -1.27 7.76
CA VAL A 121 -8.70 -2.17 8.25
C VAL A 121 -7.86 -1.47 9.32
N SER A 122 -7.53 -0.18 9.16
CA SER A 122 -6.85 0.57 10.22
C SER A 122 -7.68 0.64 11.48
N GLN A 123 -9.00 0.94 11.36
CA GLN A 123 -9.92 0.99 12.50
C GLN A 123 -9.98 -0.36 13.25
N ALA A 124 -9.99 -1.47 12.51
CA ALA A 124 -10.01 -2.81 13.10
C ALA A 124 -8.65 -3.23 13.71
N ALA A 125 -7.52 -2.77 13.14
CA ALA A 125 -6.18 -3.11 13.61
C ALA A 125 -5.75 -2.36 14.87
N VAL A 126 -6.21 -1.13 15.06
CA VAL A 126 -5.83 -0.26 16.21
C VAL A 126 -6.03 -0.93 17.58
N PRO A 127 -7.15 -1.59 17.90
CA PRO A 127 -7.31 -2.28 19.19
C PRO A 127 -6.26 -3.38 19.40
N GLU A 128 -5.91 -4.11 18.35
CA GLU A 128 -4.89 -5.18 18.41
C GLU A 128 -3.49 -4.59 18.63
N MET A 129 -3.16 -3.50 17.94
CA MET A 129 -1.90 -2.78 18.13
C MET A 129 -1.77 -2.21 19.54
N ARG A 130 -2.86 -1.63 20.10
CA ARG A 130 -2.89 -1.19 21.52
C ARG A 130 -2.59 -2.33 22.48
N ARG A 131 -3.20 -3.49 22.26
CA ARG A 131 -2.97 -4.68 23.09
C ARG A 131 -1.52 -5.19 23.00
N ARG A 132 -0.85 -4.90 21.89
CA ARG A 132 0.58 -5.22 21.64
C ARG A 132 1.54 -4.13 22.16
N GLY A 133 1.02 -3.01 22.72
CA GLY A 133 1.81 -1.90 23.23
C GLY A 133 2.26 -0.89 22.18
N GLY A 134 1.66 -0.89 21.02
CA GLY A 134 1.94 0.02 19.91
C GLY A 134 2.02 -0.68 18.55
N GLY A 135 2.42 0.07 17.52
CA GLY A 135 2.54 -0.47 16.17
C GLY A 135 2.89 0.57 15.11
N ALA A 136 2.86 0.12 13.86
CA ALA A 136 3.05 1.02 12.73
C ALA A 136 2.04 0.73 11.60
N ILE A 137 1.43 1.78 11.08
CA ILE A 137 0.57 1.75 9.90
C ILE A 137 1.32 2.47 8.78
N VAL A 138 1.54 1.79 7.66
CA VAL A 138 2.13 2.37 6.45
C VAL A 138 1.13 2.29 5.32
N ASN A 139 0.73 3.45 4.83
CA ASN A 139 -0.21 3.58 3.72
C ASN A 139 0.57 3.75 2.40
N VAL A 140 0.25 2.93 1.41
CA VAL A 140 0.78 3.09 0.05
C VAL A 140 -0.11 4.11 -0.67
N GLY A 141 0.35 5.34 -0.70
CA GLY A 141 -0.30 6.49 -1.30
C GLY A 141 0.18 6.76 -2.72
N SER A 142 -0.04 7.99 -3.18
CA SER A 142 0.25 8.37 -4.55
C SER A 142 0.65 9.84 -4.66
N MET A 143 1.55 10.16 -5.58
CA MET A 143 1.87 11.54 -5.93
C MET A 143 0.64 12.30 -6.46
N TRP A 144 -0.29 11.61 -7.12
CA TRP A 144 -1.55 12.21 -7.63
C TRP A 144 -2.49 12.71 -6.53
N ALA A 145 -2.21 12.39 -5.27
CA ALA A 145 -2.87 13.01 -4.12
C ALA A 145 -2.25 14.37 -3.73
N ILE A 146 -1.11 14.72 -4.31
CA ILE A 146 -0.30 15.90 -3.97
C ILE A 146 -0.23 16.87 -5.14
N ASP A 147 -0.02 16.35 -6.35
CA ASP A 147 0.10 17.13 -7.58
C ASP A 147 -0.73 16.51 -8.71
N ALA A 148 -1.10 17.29 -9.71
CA ALA A 148 -1.89 16.87 -10.85
C ALA A 148 -1.06 16.96 -12.13
N ILE A 149 -1.28 16.00 -13.05
CA ILE A 149 -0.56 15.92 -14.32
C ILE A 149 -1.58 15.91 -15.46
N ALA A 150 -1.43 16.87 -16.37
CA ALA A 150 -2.38 17.09 -17.46
C ALA A 150 -2.59 15.87 -18.37
N THR A 151 -1.56 15.04 -18.56
CA THR A 151 -1.62 13.84 -19.42
C THR A 151 -2.20 12.61 -18.73
N THR A 152 -2.46 12.68 -17.42
CA THR A 152 -3.01 11.58 -16.63
C THR A 152 -4.18 12.06 -15.77
N PRO A 153 -5.34 12.41 -16.38
CA PRO A 153 -6.52 12.77 -15.61
C PRO A 153 -7.00 11.58 -14.76
N THR A 154 -7.08 11.78 -13.44
CA THR A 154 -7.31 10.72 -12.46
C THR A 154 -8.14 11.23 -11.27
N SER A 155 -9.17 12.01 -11.53
CA SER A 155 -9.86 12.80 -10.49
C SER A 155 -10.40 11.94 -9.33
N ALA A 156 -11.12 10.86 -9.62
CA ALA A 156 -11.65 9.96 -8.58
C ALA A 156 -10.53 9.27 -7.78
N TYR A 157 -9.51 8.74 -8.49
CA TYR A 157 -8.35 8.13 -7.86
C TYR A 157 -7.58 9.11 -6.96
N SER A 158 -7.32 10.32 -7.48
CA SER A 158 -6.62 11.38 -6.73
C SER A 158 -7.37 11.78 -5.47
N ALA A 159 -8.70 11.92 -5.56
CA ALA A 159 -9.55 12.24 -4.40
C ALA A 159 -9.49 11.13 -3.32
N ALA A 160 -9.57 9.85 -3.72
CA ALA A 160 -9.47 8.72 -2.81
C ALA A 160 -8.08 8.64 -2.14
N GLN A 161 -7.01 8.87 -2.90
CA GLN A 161 -5.64 8.89 -2.38
C GLN A 161 -5.38 10.11 -1.47
N ALA A 162 -5.91 11.29 -1.81
CA ALA A 162 -5.84 12.47 -0.94
C ALA A 162 -6.56 12.23 0.40
N GLY A 163 -7.70 11.54 0.36
CA GLY A 163 -8.40 11.07 1.58
C GLY A 163 -7.51 10.17 2.44
N ARG A 164 -6.77 9.24 1.82
CA ARG A 164 -5.78 8.37 2.52
C ARG A 164 -4.65 9.18 3.15
N HIS A 165 -4.12 10.19 2.47
CA HIS A 165 -3.09 11.07 3.01
C HIS A 165 -3.61 11.93 4.17
N ALA A 166 -4.83 12.45 4.07
CA ALA A 166 -5.48 13.17 5.16
C ALA A 166 -5.73 12.27 6.38
N LEU A 167 -6.20 11.03 6.15
CA LEU A 167 -6.38 10.02 7.19
C LEU A 167 -5.06 9.71 7.92
N THR A 168 -3.95 9.62 7.19
CA THR A 168 -2.61 9.40 7.76
C THR A 168 -2.28 10.46 8.81
N LYS A 169 -2.46 11.74 8.49
CA LYS A 169 -2.16 12.85 9.41
C LYS A 169 -3.06 12.83 10.66
N ASN A 170 -4.36 12.59 10.47
CA ASN A 170 -5.29 12.56 11.59
C ASN A 170 -5.00 11.36 12.52
N LEU A 171 -4.82 10.16 11.97
CA LEU A 171 -4.51 8.98 12.77
C LEU A 171 -3.16 9.09 13.48
N ALA A 172 -2.15 9.72 12.86
CA ALA A 172 -0.85 9.94 13.49
C ALA A 172 -0.96 10.72 14.79
N ILE A 173 -1.79 11.77 14.83
CA ILE A 173 -2.03 12.58 16.04
C ILE A 173 -2.90 11.83 17.04
N GLU A 174 -4.00 11.22 16.57
CA GLU A 174 -4.97 10.54 17.42
C GLU A 174 -4.38 9.33 18.15
N LEU A 175 -3.52 8.57 17.46
CA LEU A 175 -2.97 7.30 17.94
C LEU A 175 -1.57 7.41 18.58
N ALA A 176 -0.96 8.61 18.58
CA ALA A 176 0.37 8.81 19.15
C ALA A 176 0.47 8.40 20.62
N LYS A 177 -0.58 8.67 21.41
CA LYS A 177 -0.69 8.27 22.82
C LYS A 177 -0.68 6.75 23.03
N ASP A 178 -1.03 5.98 21.99
CA ASP A 178 -1.07 4.52 21.98
C ASP A 178 0.24 3.93 21.42
N ASN A 179 1.26 4.76 21.17
CA ASN A 179 2.53 4.38 20.54
C ASN A 179 2.32 3.74 19.15
N ILE A 180 1.32 4.21 18.39
CA ILE A 180 1.05 3.78 17.03
C ILE A 180 1.45 4.90 16.08
N ARG A 181 2.38 4.62 15.17
CA ARG A 181 2.82 5.54 14.13
C ARG A 181 2.05 5.30 12.84
N VAL A 182 1.71 6.35 12.13
CA VAL A 182 0.97 6.27 10.86
C VAL A 182 1.65 7.15 9.82
N ASN A 183 2.12 6.54 8.72
CA ASN A 183 2.83 7.24 7.66
C ASN A 183 2.35 6.79 6.29
N THR A 184 2.64 7.57 5.27
CA THR A 184 2.36 7.26 3.86
C THR A 184 3.64 7.27 3.03
N VAL A 185 3.79 6.33 2.10
CA VAL A 185 4.72 6.43 0.97
C VAL A 185 3.92 6.87 -0.26
N ALA A 186 4.32 7.98 -0.90
CA ALA A 186 3.62 8.52 -2.07
C ALA A 186 4.39 8.18 -3.35
N LEU A 187 3.79 7.36 -4.20
CA LEU A 187 4.44 6.78 -5.36
C LEU A 187 4.14 7.57 -6.64
N ALA A 188 5.08 7.55 -7.58
CA ALA A 188 4.83 7.83 -8.99
C ALA A 188 4.56 6.52 -9.76
N PHE A 189 5.07 6.37 -11.00
CA PHE A 189 4.91 5.14 -11.76
C PHE A 189 5.88 4.07 -11.24
N VAL A 190 5.32 2.93 -10.82
CA VAL A 190 6.05 1.75 -10.33
C VAL A 190 5.60 0.53 -11.12
N GLU A 191 6.53 -0.25 -11.65
CA GLU A 191 6.23 -1.47 -12.38
C GLU A 191 5.55 -2.50 -11.47
N THR A 192 4.30 -2.83 -11.78
CA THR A 192 3.53 -3.82 -11.04
C THR A 192 2.56 -4.55 -11.98
N PRO A 193 2.14 -5.77 -11.68
CA PRO A 193 1.12 -6.48 -12.45
C PRO A 193 -0.25 -5.77 -12.47
N ALA A 194 -0.40 -4.65 -11.78
CA ALA A 194 -1.65 -3.88 -11.79
C ALA A 194 -1.98 -3.33 -13.19
N TYR A 195 -0.98 -3.01 -13.99
CA TYR A 195 -1.16 -2.52 -15.37
C TYR A 195 -1.72 -3.59 -16.30
N GLU A 196 -1.35 -4.86 -16.10
CA GLU A 196 -1.82 -6.02 -16.88
C GLU A 196 -3.34 -6.29 -16.74
N ARG A 197 -4.00 -5.58 -15.83
CA ARG A 197 -5.46 -5.63 -15.68
C ARG A 197 -6.20 -4.88 -16.80
N PHE A 198 -5.50 -3.97 -17.46
CA PHE A 198 -6.09 -3.03 -18.44
C PHE A 198 -5.46 -3.13 -19.81
N MET A 199 -4.30 -3.78 -19.95
CA MET A 199 -3.53 -3.88 -21.18
C MET A 199 -2.66 -5.14 -21.21
N ALA A 200 -2.18 -5.53 -22.39
CA ALA A 200 -1.24 -6.65 -22.54
C ALA A 200 0.11 -6.34 -21.88
N PRO A 201 0.88 -7.36 -21.43
CA PRO A 201 2.17 -7.14 -20.75
C PRO A 201 3.15 -6.28 -21.55
N GLU A 202 3.24 -6.47 -22.87
CA GLU A 202 4.11 -5.70 -23.76
C GLU A 202 3.67 -4.23 -23.83
N GLU A 203 2.36 -3.98 -23.84
CA GLU A 203 1.79 -2.64 -23.83
C GLU A 203 2.04 -1.94 -22.48
N ALA A 204 1.86 -2.66 -21.38
CA ALA A 204 2.16 -2.16 -20.03
C ALA A 204 3.64 -1.75 -19.92
N ARG A 205 4.55 -2.56 -20.47
CA ARG A 205 5.97 -2.23 -20.51
C ARG A 205 6.27 -1.00 -21.36
N ALA A 206 5.68 -0.90 -22.55
CA ALA A 206 5.86 0.28 -23.41
C ALA A 206 5.35 1.56 -22.74
N VAL A 207 4.23 1.50 -22.02
CA VAL A 207 3.71 2.63 -21.23
C VAL A 207 4.69 3.02 -20.14
N LEU A 208 5.22 2.07 -19.37
CA LEU A 208 6.21 2.32 -18.31
C LEU A 208 7.51 2.90 -18.86
N ASP A 209 7.99 2.37 -20.00
CA ASP A 209 9.20 2.91 -20.65
C ASP A 209 8.98 4.34 -21.16
N SER A 210 7.78 4.66 -21.64
CA SER A 210 7.43 6.00 -22.12
C SER A 210 7.44 7.07 -21.02
N VAL A 211 7.23 6.67 -19.76
CA VAL A 211 7.23 7.58 -18.61
C VAL A 211 8.59 7.64 -17.88
N ASN A 212 9.64 7.00 -18.41
CA ASN A 212 10.96 7.07 -17.80
C ASN A 212 11.48 8.51 -17.68
N THR A 213 11.30 9.32 -18.73
CA THR A 213 11.72 10.74 -18.74
C THR A 213 10.89 11.65 -17.85
N PHE A 214 9.72 11.19 -17.40
CA PHE A 214 8.90 11.87 -16.42
C PHE A 214 9.56 11.91 -15.03
N HIS A 215 10.38 10.90 -14.72
CA HIS A 215 11.10 10.80 -13.46
C HIS A 215 12.49 11.44 -13.60
N PRO A 216 12.86 12.43 -12.75
CA PRO A 216 14.22 12.99 -12.75
C PRO A 216 15.35 11.98 -12.65
N LEU A 217 15.13 10.82 -11.98
CA LEU A 217 16.10 9.73 -11.94
C LEU A 217 16.17 8.89 -13.23
N GLY A 218 15.39 9.24 -14.27
CA GLY A 218 15.50 8.67 -15.63
C GLY A 218 14.90 7.27 -15.79
N ARG A 219 14.14 6.77 -14.81
CA ARG A 219 13.46 5.49 -14.88
C ARG A 219 12.18 5.49 -14.04
N HIS A 220 11.23 4.63 -14.38
CA HIS A 220 10.12 4.29 -13.49
C HIS A 220 10.63 3.48 -12.28
N GLY A 221 9.84 3.45 -11.21
CA GLY A 221 10.17 2.71 -9.99
C GLY A 221 9.96 1.21 -10.14
N GLN A 222 10.70 0.44 -9.35
CA GLN A 222 10.46 -0.97 -9.11
C GLN A 222 9.79 -1.18 -7.75
N PRO A 223 9.08 -2.28 -7.49
CA PRO A 223 8.52 -2.58 -6.17
C PRO A 223 9.55 -2.47 -5.05
N GLU A 224 10.79 -2.86 -5.30
CA GLU A 224 11.92 -2.83 -4.36
C GLU A 224 12.27 -1.41 -3.93
N ASP A 225 12.17 -0.41 -4.83
CA ASP A 225 12.39 1.00 -4.49
C ASP A 225 11.42 1.50 -3.41
N VAL A 226 10.20 0.97 -3.42
CA VAL A 226 9.14 1.34 -2.49
C VAL A 226 9.22 0.57 -1.18
N VAL A 227 9.52 -0.71 -1.27
CA VAL A 227 9.46 -1.65 -0.14
C VAL A 227 10.44 -1.26 0.97
N GLU A 228 11.64 -0.80 0.64
CA GLU A 228 12.60 -0.37 1.66
C GLU A 228 12.08 0.83 2.47
N ALA A 229 11.37 1.76 1.84
CA ALA A 229 10.72 2.86 2.55
C ALA A 229 9.56 2.37 3.43
N ILE A 230 8.78 1.39 2.98
CA ILE A 230 7.73 0.76 3.79
C ILE A 230 8.35 0.10 5.02
N LEU A 231 9.39 -0.71 4.86
CA LEU A 231 10.06 -1.38 5.96
C LEU A 231 10.68 -0.36 6.93
N PHE A 232 11.35 0.67 6.42
CA PHE A 232 11.90 1.73 7.27
C PHE A 232 10.82 2.39 8.11
N LEU A 233 9.72 2.86 7.49
CA LEU A 233 8.63 3.51 8.22
C LEU A 233 7.90 2.57 9.19
N ALA A 234 7.88 1.27 8.92
CA ALA A 234 7.31 0.26 9.81
C ALA A 234 8.23 -0.09 10.99
N SER A 235 9.52 0.12 10.87
CA SER A 235 10.54 -0.33 11.82
C SER A 235 10.71 0.62 13.02
N VAL A 236 11.48 0.18 14.00
CA VAL A 236 11.86 0.99 15.17
C VAL A 236 12.79 2.15 14.83
N GLU A 237 13.52 2.05 13.71
CA GLU A 237 14.42 3.10 13.24
C GLU A 237 13.65 4.39 12.87
N ALA A 238 12.39 4.26 12.46
CA ALA A 238 11.48 5.38 12.23
C ALA A 238 10.70 5.80 13.49
N GLY A 239 11.20 5.50 14.69
CA GLY A 239 10.50 5.74 15.97
C GLY A 239 10.10 7.19 16.24
N TRP A 240 10.70 8.17 15.55
CA TRP A 240 10.38 9.59 15.67
C TRP A 240 9.67 10.16 14.42
N ILE A 241 9.11 9.28 13.56
CA ILE A 241 8.46 9.66 12.31
C ILE A 241 7.00 9.19 12.36
N THR A 242 6.06 10.13 12.38
CA THR A 242 4.62 9.87 12.25
C THR A 242 3.93 11.04 11.55
N GLY A 243 2.87 10.76 10.80
CA GLY A 243 2.08 11.75 10.06
C GLY A 243 2.73 12.24 8.76
N THR A 244 3.88 11.66 8.36
CA THR A 244 4.55 12.05 7.13
C THR A 244 3.93 11.40 5.89
N THR A 245 4.03 12.11 4.78
CA THR A 245 3.91 11.55 3.43
C THR A 245 5.31 11.64 2.80
N LEU A 246 5.95 10.48 2.61
CA LEU A 246 7.28 10.36 2.04
C LEU A 246 7.17 10.05 0.54
N PRO A 247 7.58 10.97 -0.36
CA PRO A 247 7.62 10.68 -1.79
C PRO A 247 8.66 9.60 -2.11
N ILE A 248 8.22 8.60 -2.89
CA ILE A 248 9.07 7.57 -3.51
C ILE A 248 8.72 7.60 -4.99
N ASP A 249 9.23 8.59 -5.68
CA ASP A 249 8.71 9.03 -6.97
C ASP A 249 9.82 9.37 -8.01
N GLY A 250 11.05 9.01 -7.70
CA GLY A 250 12.18 9.32 -8.58
C GLY A 250 12.44 10.82 -8.76
N GLY A 251 11.94 11.67 -7.83
CA GLY A 251 12.15 13.10 -7.79
C GLY A 251 11.05 13.93 -8.46
N VAL A 252 9.94 13.33 -8.86
CA VAL A 252 8.85 14.02 -9.59
C VAL A 252 8.27 15.18 -8.79
N LEU A 253 8.05 15.00 -7.48
CA LEU A 253 7.51 16.05 -6.61
C LEU A 253 8.56 17.06 -6.12
N ALA A 254 9.85 16.79 -6.32
CA ALA A 254 10.91 17.71 -5.92
C ALA A 254 11.02 18.92 -6.87
N GLY A 255 10.54 18.80 -8.09
CA GLY A 255 10.57 19.86 -9.09
C GLY A 255 10.37 19.31 -10.50
N ARG A 256 10.35 20.21 -11.49
CA ARG A 256 10.25 19.86 -12.90
C ARG A 256 11.62 19.98 -13.55
N SER A 257 12.11 18.91 -14.17
CA SER A 257 13.20 19.02 -15.12
C SER A 257 12.67 19.64 -16.42
N PRO A 258 13.29 20.70 -16.97
CA PRO A 258 12.93 21.13 -18.31
C PRO A 258 13.13 19.95 -19.26
N ALA A 259 12.19 19.75 -20.19
CA ALA A 259 12.37 18.78 -21.27
C ALA A 259 13.74 19.04 -21.92
N ALA A 260 14.53 17.99 -22.09
CA ALA A 260 15.73 18.09 -22.90
C ALA A 260 15.32 18.57 -24.30
N ALA A 261 15.88 19.71 -24.73
CA ALA A 261 15.59 20.31 -26.00
C ALA A 261 16.06 19.44 -27.17
#